data_e00e22f479720570c0696894e2cc8a97
#
_entry.id   e00e22f479720570c0696894e2cc8a97
#
_cell.length_a   1.000
_cell.length_b   1.000
_cell.length_c   1.000
_cell.angle_alpha   90.00
_cell.angle_beta   90.00
_cell.angle_gamma   90.00
#
_symmetry.space_group_name_H-M   'P 1'
#
loop_
_entity.id
_entity.type
_entity.pdbx_description
1 polymer ?
#
loop_
_entity_poly.entity_id
_entity_poly.type
_entity_poly.pdbx_seq_one_letter_code
_entity_poly.pdbx_strand_id
1 'polypeptide(L)'
;MKSLNTWITLAMILGTTPALAQAPAAPARGPQTNWWSQAGGENGPERVVWAAQKTPETPYTGVNKAIWHIADVLKSHQGQARWEEKVVLTRDFDGRYVQMAPGDKAKCLFYADDRVFGWVYSGAVKMTIDGQEPKVLSKGWAFNVAPRLSYCMETVGNEPVVYYRNTPAGQVPSYPEDETPTPIPGYTYIKTKITSTGGYDSFNVPFFNVTEYGDSKRTGERFLYDGHTSSNLNIGTNLTELPPVTNWGHWHANMVELWVNVYGNVCALISGVGLVHGELGDVINANEERWHRATSCANTGKSIRMAMTPRSKEGQVHYFQVDQRPGGQ
;
A
#
# COMPACT_ATOMS: atom_id res chain seq x y z
N MET A 1 74.07 4.44 46.94
CA MET A 1 73.15 4.49 45.80
C MET A 1 72.23 3.32 45.98
N LYS A 2 70.95 3.59 46.37
CA LYS A 2 69.93 2.55 46.61
C LYS A 2 68.84 2.78 45.52
N SER A 3 68.64 1.76 44.69
CA SER A 3 67.58 1.77 43.68
C SER A 3 66.30 1.33 44.28
N LEU A 4 65.23 2.15 44.13
CA LEU A 4 63.89 1.82 44.51
C LEU A 4 63.17 1.21 43.32
N ASN A 5 62.79 -0.07 43.42
CA ASN A 5 61.93 -0.73 42.43
C ASN A 5 60.47 -0.50 42.87
N THR A 6 59.72 0.23 42.09
CA THR A 6 58.28 0.47 42.28
C THR A 6 57.50 -0.55 41.42
N TRP A 7 56.82 -1.48 42.06
CA TRP A 7 55.86 -2.38 41.39
C TRP A 7 54.52 -1.70 41.21
N ILE A 8 54.12 -1.51 39.97
CA ILE A 8 52.75 -1.04 39.64
C ILE A 8 51.87 -2.28 39.47
N THR A 9 50.95 -2.47 40.41
CA THR A 9 49.94 -3.52 40.33
C THR A 9 48.79 -2.99 39.47
N LEU A 10 48.61 -3.59 38.27
CA LEU A 10 47.50 -3.27 37.36
C LEU A 10 46.28 -4.07 37.83
N ALA A 11 45.30 -3.40 38.45
CA ALA A 11 44.02 -3.97 38.78
C ALA A 11 43.14 -4.04 37.52
N MET A 12 42.91 -5.25 37.00
CA MET A 12 41.91 -5.49 35.97
C MET A 12 40.50 -5.35 36.60
N ILE A 13 39.81 -4.31 36.26
CA ILE A 13 38.38 -4.18 36.54
C ILE A 13 37.65 -4.98 35.46
N LEU A 14 37.17 -6.15 35.80
CA LEU A 14 36.24 -6.94 35.00
C LEU A 14 34.89 -6.20 35.04
N GLY A 15 34.64 -5.36 34.05
CA GLY A 15 33.34 -4.75 33.82
C GLY A 15 32.34 -5.82 33.38
N THR A 16 31.42 -6.17 34.23
CA THR A 16 30.23 -6.94 33.84
C THR A 16 29.36 -6.05 32.94
N THR A 17 29.35 -6.31 31.65
CA THR A 17 28.38 -5.74 30.75
C THR A 17 26.98 -6.19 31.19
N PRO A 18 26.05 -5.26 31.44
CA PRO A 18 24.68 -5.66 31.71
C PRO A 18 24.13 -6.40 30.49
N ALA A 19 23.67 -7.62 30.69
CA ALA A 19 22.93 -8.36 29.68
C ALA A 19 21.72 -7.51 29.29
N LEU A 20 21.70 -7.01 28.03
CA LEU A 20 20.51 -6.40 27.47
C LEU A 20 19.38 -7.43 27.56
N ALA A 21 18.39 -7.15 28.39
CA ALA A 21 17.19 -7.96 28.47
C ALA A 21 16.62 -8.10 27.06
N GLN A 22 16.67 -9.28 26.52
CA GLN A 22 16.10 -9.61 25.22
C GLN A 22 14.60 -9.33 25.33
N ALA A 23 14.08 -8.41 24.51
CA ALA A 23 12.65 -8.16 24.43
C ALA A 23 11.92 -9.52 24.27
N PRO A 24 10.80 -9.73 24.95
CA PRO A 24 10.07 -10.98 24.84
C PRO A 24 9.76 -11.23 23.36
N ALA A 25 10.09 -12.42 22.88
CA ALA A 25 9.80 -12.84 21.52
C ALA A 25 8.30 -12.60 21.28
N ALA A 26 7.96 -11.89 20.22
CA ALA A 26 6.58 -11.74 19.82
C ALA A 26 5.94 -13.15 19.74
N PRO A 27 4.72 -13.35 20.25
CA PRO A 27 4.08 -14.65 20.23
C PRO A 27 4.09 -15.19 18.80
N ALA A 28 4.53 -16.45 18.65
CA ALA A 28 4.53 -17.13 17.37
C ALA A 28 3.09 -17.05 16.82
N ARG A 29 2.91 -16.28 15.75
CA ARG A 29 1.62 -16.23 15.06
C ARG A 29 1.37 -17.61 14.48
N GLY A 30 0.18 -18.14 14.71
CA GLY A 30 -0.29 -19.34 14.04
C GLY A 30 -0.17 -19.22 12.52
N PRO A 31 -0.31 -20.32 11.76
CA PRO A 31 -0.21 -20.29 10.31
C PRO A 31 -1.04 -19.13 9.79
N GLN A 32 -0.42 -18.26 8.95
CA GLN A 32 -1.12 -17.13 8.35
C GLN A 32 -2.28 -17.69 7.53
N THR A 33 -3.44 -17.68 8.12
CA THR A 33 -4.66 -17.85 7.35
C THR A 33 -4.70 -16.69 6.38
N ASN A 34 -4.85 -17.02 5.11
CA ASN A 34 -5.02 -16.05 4.07
C ASN A 34 -6.13 -15.06 4.51
N TRP A 35 -5.96 -13.77 4.31
CA TRP A 35 -6.87 -12.73 4.83
C TRP A 35 -8.32 -12.92 4.37
N TRP A 36 -8.54 -13.63 3.27
CA TRP A 36 -9.85 -14.08 2.80
C TRP A 36 -10.58 -14.90 3.85
N SER A 37 -9.86 -15.74 4.61
CA SER A 37 -10.41 -16.47 5.72
C SER A 37 -10.63 -15.60 6.95
N GLN A 38 -9.95 -14.45 7.06
CA GLN A 38 -10.16 -13.50 8.16
C GLN A 38 -11.30 -12.52 7.90
N ALA A 39 -11.54 -12.13 6.66
CA ALA A 39 -12.68 -11.28 6.30
C ALA A 39 -14.03 -11.99 6.52
N GLY A 40 -14.06 -13.33 6.39
CA GLY A 40 -15.20 -14.15 6.78
C GLY A 40 -15.02 -14.88 8.11
N GLY A 41 -13.84 -14.74 8.74
CA GLY A 41 -13.32 -15.70 9.70
C GLY A 41 -13.79 -15.58 11.14
N GLU A 42 -14.45 -14.54 11.52
CA GLU A 42 -15.03 -14.47 12.86
C GLU A 42 -16.26 -15.40 13.00
N ASN A 43 -16.80 -15.91 11.88
CA ASN A 43 -18.07 -16.61 11.86
C ASN A 43 -18.08 -18.01 11.25
N GLY A 44 -16.91 -18.64 11.09
CA GLY A 44 -16.86 -20.04 10.67
C GLY A 44 -16.31 -20.26 9.25
N PRO A 45 -16.36 -21.49 8.73
CA PRO A 45 -15.75 -21.84 7.45
C PRO A 45 -16.38 -21.06 6.29
N GLU A 46 -15.53 -20.69 5.34
CA GLU A 46 -15.93 -20.06 4.09
C GLU A 46 -17.05 -20.90 3.43
N ARG A 47 -18.14 -20.22 3.10
CA ARG A 47 -19.29 -20.88 2.47
C ARG A 47 -19.43 -20.36 1.05
N VAL A 48 -19.45 -21.26 0.09
CA VAL A 48 -19.87 -20.94 -1.28
C VAL A 48 -21.40 -20.97 -1.32
N VAL A 49 -21.99 -19.85 -1.69
CA VAL A 49 -23.45 -19.68 -1.76
C VAL A 49 -23.85 -19.18 -3.14
N TRP A 50 -25.06 -19.47 -3.56
CA TRP A 50 -25.65 -18.83 -4.72
C TRP A 50 -25.99 -17.38 -4.38
N ALA A 51 -25.51 -16.45 -5.20
CA ALA A 51 -25.80 -15.02 -5.04
C ALA A 51 -26.24 -14.45 -6.39
N ALA A 52 -27.22 -13.57 -6.36
CA ALA A 52 -27.61 -12.82 -7.55
C ALA A 52 -26.65 -11.65 -7.74
N GLN A 53 -26.04 -11.56 -8.91
CA GLN A 53 -25.28 -10.37 -9.30
C GLN A 53 -26.27 -9.23 -9.54
N LYS A 54 -25.96 -8.06 -8.98
CA LYS A 54 -26.73 -6.85 -9.24
C LYS A 54 -26.42 -6.36 -10.66
N THR A 55 -27.45 -6.04 -11.39
CA THR A 55 -27.35 -5.46 -12.72
C THR A 55 -28.11 -4.13 -12.77
N PRO A 56 -27.61 -3.18 -13.54
CA PRO A 56 -26.38 -3.19 -14.34
C PRO A 56 -25.11 -3.05 -13.49
N GLU A 57 -23.97 -3.50 -14.06
CA GLU A 57 -22.66 -3.22 -13.50
C GLU A 57 -22.43 -1.71 -13.37
N THR A 58 -21.73 -1.27 -12.33
CA THR A 58 -21.40 0.13 -12.14
C THR A 58 -20.51 0.64 -13.28
N PRO A 59 -20.92 1.65 -14.04
CA PRO A 59 -20.16 2.15 -15.18
C PRO A 59 -18.88 2.88 -14.69
N TYR A 60 -17.87 2.89 -15.55
CA TYR A 60 -16.72 3.76 -15.37
C TYR A 60 -17.09 5.20 -15.73
N THR A 61 -16.84 6.13 -14.80
CA THR A 61 -17.17 7.56 -14.98
C THR A 61 -16.06 8.47 -14.46
N GLY A 62 -15.92 9.63 -15.08
CA GLY A 62 -14.93 10.63 -14.66
C GLY A 62 -13.51 10.12 -14.77
N VAL A 63 -12.77 10.22 -13.66
CA VAL A 63 -11.38 9.75 -13.57
C VAL A 63 -11.28 8.24 -13.39
N ASN A 64 -12.36 7.58 -12.98
CA ASN A 64 -12.37 6.13 -12.79
C ASN A 64 -12.46 5.44 -14.15
N LYS A 65 -11.36 4.89 -14.61
CA LYS A 65 -11.23 4.06 -15.82
C LYS A 65 -10.87 2.64 -15.40
N ALA A 66 -11.14 1.67 -16.26
CA ALA A 66 -10.70 0.29 -16.01
C ALA A 66 -9.18 0.18 -15.89
N ILE A 67 -8.44 1.00 -16.62
CA ILE A 67 -6.99 1.13 -16.53
C ILE A 67 -6.52 2.56 -16.79
N TRP A 68 -5.52 2.97 -16.05
CA TRP A 68 -4.67 4.11 -16.33
C TRP A 68 -3.26 3.60 -16.60
N HIS A 69 -2.72 3.91 -17.77
CA HIS A 69 -1.32 3.65 -18.08
C HIS A 69 -0.46 4.79 -17.58
N ILE A 70 0.53 4.47 -16.75
CA ILE A 70 1.47 5.49 -16.24
C ILE A 70 2.22 6.19 -17.39
N ALA A 71 2.49 5.48 -18.48
CA ALA A 71 3.13 6.04 -19.67
C ALA A 71 2.31 7.20 -20.26
N ASP A 72 0.98 7.09 -20.30
CA ASP A 72 0.10 8.17 -20.79
C ASP A 72 0.07 9.34 -19.81
N VAL A 73 0.08 9.07 -18.50
CA VAL A 73 0.17 10.12 -17.47
C VAL A 73 1.48 10.90 -17.62
N LEU A 74 2.60 10.23 -17.72
CA LEU A 74 3.91 10.87 -17.90
C LEU A 74 3.96 11.70 -19.20
N LYS A 75 3.40 11.17 -20.29
CA LYS A 75 3.32 11.86 -21.56
C LYS A 75 2.47 13.12 -21.51
N SER A 76 1.33 13.10 -20.79
CA SER A 76 0.44 14.26 -20.67
C SER A 76 1.08 15.41 -19.86
N HIS A 77 2.04 15.10 -19.00
CA HIS A 77 2.78 16.06 -18.18
C HIS A 77 4.22 16.30 -18.64
N GLN A 78 4.54 15.90 -19.87
CA GLN A 78 5.90 16.08 -20.40
C GLN A 78 6.35 17.55 -20.34
N GLY A 79 7.53 17.79 -19.79
CA GLY A 79 8.11 19.13 -19.61
C GLY A 79 7.63 19.89 -18.38
N GLN A 80 6.68 19.36 -17.62
CA GLN A 80 6.25 19.93 -16.35
C GLN A 80 7.17 19.45 -15.22
N ALA A 81 7.73 20.39 -14.45
CA ALA A 81 8.60 20.04 -13.33
C ALA A 81 7.80 19.46 -12.12
N ARG A 82 6.57 19.91 -11.93
CA ARG A 82 5.67 19.50 -10.83
C ARG A 82 4.28 19.29 -11.38
N TRP A 83 3.65 18.20 -10.99
CA TRP A 83 2.26 17.91 -11.36
C TRP A 83 1.63 16.89 -10.42
N GLU A 84 0.33 16.87 -10.38
CA GLU A 84 -0.50 15.81 -9.80
C GLU A 84 -1.55 15.38 -10.81
N GLU A 85 -1.70 14.08 -11.02
CA GLU A 85 -2.74 13.49 -11.86
C GLU A 85 -3.62 12.58 -11.01
N LYS A 86 -4.91 12.91 -10.96
CA LYS A 86 -5.89 12.09 -10.26
C LYS A 86 -6.29 10.93 -11.17
N VAL A 87 -6.03 9.72 -10.72
CA VAL A 87 -6.31 8.49 -11.48
C VAL A 87 -7.42 7.64 -10.88
N VAL A 88 -7.77 7.92 -9.62
CA VAL A 88 -8.90 7.28 -8.92
C VAL A 88 -9.60 8.29 -8.03
N LEU A 89 -10.91 8.28 -8.04
CA LEU A 89 -11.73 8.95 -7.05
C LEU A 89 -12.96 8.09 -6.75
N THR A 90 -13.00 7.52 -5.59
CA THR A 90 -14.14 6.77 -5.08
C THR A 90 -14.70 7.47 -3.84
N ARG A 91 -15.69 6.88 -3.20
CA ARG A 91 -16.17 7.34 -1.89
C ARG A 91 -15.06 7.34 -0.83
N ASP A 92 -14.14 6.38 -0.92
CA ASP A 92 -13.15 6.11 0.14
C ASP A 92 -11.72 6.50 -0.27
N PHE A 93 -11.41 6.56 -1.57
CA PHE A 93 -10.05 6.77 -2.11
C PHE A 93 -9.95 7.99 -3.01
N ASP A 94 -8.87 8.78 -2.83
CA ASP A 94 -8.35 9.76 -3.80
C ASP A 94 -6.92 9.32 -4.16
N GLY A 95 -6.81 8.63 -5.29
CA GLY A 95 -5.55 8.08 -5.80
C GLY A 95 -4.93 8.98 -6.86
N ARG A 96 -3.66 9.34 -6.69
CA ARG A 96 -2.95 10.25 -7.57
C ARG A 96 -1.53 9.79 -7.87
N TYR A 97 -1.08 10.09 -9.07
CA TYR A 97 0.34 10.24 -9.35
C TYR A 97 0.79 11.66 -9.04
N VAL A 98 1.98 11.78 -8.49
CA VAL A 98 2.58 13.06 -8.09
C VAL A 98 4.01 13.10 -8.58
N GLN A 99 4.39 14.21 -9.21
CA GLN A 99 5.80 14.52 -9.47
C GLN A 99 6.25 15.72 -8.66
N MET A 100 7.37 15.55 -7.96
CA MET A 100 8.08 16.62 -7.29
C MET A 100 9.40 16.86 -8.03
N ALA A 101 9.74 18.14 -8.18
CA ALA A 101 11.03 18.55 -8.80
C ALA A 101 12.21 18.31 -7.84
N PRO A 102 13.45 18.25 -8.35
CA PRO A 102 14.63 18.24 -7.50
C PRO A 102 14.65 19.42 -6.53
N GLY A 103 14.99 19.16 -5.27
CA GLY A 103 15.02 20.17 -4.20
C GLY A 103 13.66 20.50 -3.57
N ASP A 104 12.57 19.88 -4.02
CA ASP A 104 11.25 20.12 -3.43
C ASP A 104 11.12 19.52 -2.04
N LYS A 105 10.41 20.28 -1.19
CA LYS A 105 9.97 19.84 0.14
C LYS A 105 8.46 20.02 0.24
N ALA A 106 7.76 18.94 0.50
CA ALA A 106 6.33 18.98 0.81
C ALA A 106 6.13 19.37 2.28
N LYS A 107 5.08 20.15 2.54
CA LYS A 107 4.65 20.44 3.91
C LYS A 107 4.38 19.16 4.69
N CYS A 108 4.69 19.18 5.97
CA CYS A 108 4.31 18.10 6.85
C CYS A 108 2.81 18.12 7.08
N LEU A 109 2.18 16.97 6.94
CA LEU A 109 0.73 16.84 7.16
C LEU A 109 0.37 15.42 7.62
N PHE A 110 -0.87 15.23 8.04
CA PHE A 110 -1.42 13.92 8.39
C PHE A 110 -2.92 13.87 8.16
N TYR A 111 -3.47 12.65 8.13
CA TYR A 111 -4.91 12.41 8.15
C TYR A 111 -5.30 11.81 9.51
N ALA A 112 -6.41 12.30 10.09
CA ALA A 112 -6.77 11.95 11.46
C ALA A 112 -7.36 10.54 11.58
N ASP A 113 -8.09 10.10 10.56
CA ASP A 113 -8.94 8.93 10.66
C ASP A 113 -8.52 7.77 9.75
N ASP A 114 -7.58 8.01 8.83
CA ASP A 114 -7.21 6.98 7.85
C ASP A 114 -5.73 7.05 7.49
N ARG A 115 -5.23 5.99 6.84
CA ARG A 115 -3.85 5.86 6.39
C ARG A 115 -3.61 6.50 5.04
N VAL A 116 -2.35 6.84 4.79
CA VAL A 116 -1.86 7.19 3.46
C VAL A 116 -0.96 6.06 2.97
N PHE A 117 -1.26 5.55 1.79
CA PHE A 117 -0.43 4.56 1.12
C PHE A 117 0.20 5.15 -0.12
N GLY A 118 1.39 4.68 -0.46
CA GLY A 118 2.01 5.06 -1.71
C GLY A 118 3.17 4.18 -2.11
N TRP A 119 3.67 4.48 -3.30
CA TRP A 119 4.76 3.71 -3.91
C TRP A 119 5.55 4.60 -4.86
N VAL A 120 6.89 4.51 -4.81
CA VAL A 120 7.79 5.30 -5.63
C VAL A 120 8.01 4.60 -6.97
N TYR A 121 7.58 5.27 -8.04
CA TYR A 121 7.75 4.80 -9.42
C TYR A 121 9.15 5.09 -9.95
N SER A 122 9.66 6.33 -9.77
CA SER A 122 10.99 6.74 -10.23
C SER A 122 11.56 7.84 -9.34
N GLY A 123 12.87 8.05 -9.42
CA GLY A 123 13.58 9.01 -8.58
C GLY A 123 13.73 8.54 -7.15
N ALA A 124 13.96 9.49 -6.24
CA ALA A 124 14.12 9.21 -4.82
C ALA A 124 13.56 10.36 -3.96
N VAL A 125 12.98 10.01 -2.82
CA VAL A 125 12.42 10.94 -1.84
C VAL A 125 12.82 10.51 -0.44
N LYS A 126 13.28 11.46 0.38
CA LYS A 126 13.43 11.27 1.81
C LYS A 126 12.06 11.49 2.45
N MET A 127 11.58 10.49 3.14
CA MET A 127 10.33 10.54 3.89
C MET A 127 10.61 10.51 5.38
N THR A 128 10.00 11.42 6.11
CA THR A 128 10.02 11.48 7.58
C THR A 128 8.61 11.24 8.07
N ILE A 129 8.42 10.32 8.98
CA ILE A 129 7.15 10.02 9.66
C ILE A 129 7.40 10.16 11.16
N ASP A 130 6.50 10.82 11.87
CA ASP A 130 6.61 10.97 13.32
C ASP A 130 6.84 9.63 14.02
N GLY A 131 7.86 9.61 14.90
CA GLY A 131 8.23 8.43 15.66
C GLY A 131 8.91 7.32 14.86
N GLN A 132 9.26 7.58 13.58
CA GLN A 132 10.01 6.64 12.76
C GLN A 132 11.35 7.26 12.31
N GLU A 133 12.36 6.40 12.12
CA GLU A 133 13.62 6.83 11.49
C GLU A 133 13.37 7.29 10.06
N PRO A 134 13.85 8.48 9.66
CA PRO A 134 13.72 8.96 8.30
C PRO A 134 14.31 7.98 7.30
N LYS A 135 13.63 7.79 6.16
CA LYS A 135 14.03 6.84 5.14
C LYS A 135 14.10 7.48 3.76
N VAL A 136 15.16 7.19 3.02
CA VAL A 136 15.22 7.50 1.58
C VAL A 136 14.54 6.35 0.84
N LEU A 137 13.47 6.68 0.14
CA LEU A 137 12.68 5.77 -0.68
C LEU A 137 13.03 6.04 -2.13
N SER A 138 13.49 5.03 -2.83
CA SER A 138 13.75 5.07 -4.28
C SER A 138 12.73 4.22 -5.03
N LYS A 139 12.90 4.09 -6.35
CA LYS A 139 12.05 3.22 -7.17
C LYS A 139 11.80 1.87 -6.52
N GLY A 140 10.53 1.48 -6.44
CA GLY A 140 10.10 0.19 -5.89
C GLY A 140 9.84 0.17 -4.39
N TRP A 141 10.05 1.28 -3.67
CA TRP A 141 9.66 1.37 -2.27
C TRP A 141 8.20 1.76 -2.12
N ALA A 142 7.48 1.03 -1.29
CA ALA A 142 6.16 1.41 -0.80
C ALA A 142 6.26 2.09 0.57
N PHE A 143 5.30 2.96 0.87
CA PHE A 143 5.17 3.59 2.17
C PHE A 143 3.74 3.52 2.69
N ASN A 144 3.61 3.56 4.01
CA ASN A 144 2.35 3.49 4.73
C ASN A 144 2.43 4.44 5.92
N VAL A 145 1.64 5.49 5.92
CA VAL A 145 1.55 6.44 7.03
C VAL A 145 0.34 6.12 7.88
N ALA A 146 0.55 5.83 9.14
CA ALA A 146 -0.54 5.56 10.08
C ALA A 146 -1.36 6.83 10.37
N PRO A 147 -2.64 6.69 10.75
CA PRO A 147 -3.48 7.84 11.13
C PRO A 147 -2.82 8.66 12.23
N ARG A 148 -2.96 9.98 12.12
CA ARG A 148 -2.48 10.96 13.11
C ARG A 148 -0.96 11.05 13.25
N LEU A 149 -0.19 10.36 12.40
CA LEU A 149 1.25 10.54 12.32
C LEU A 149 1.57 11.53 11.21
N SER A 150 2.25 12.60 11.56
CA SER A 150 2.72 13.58 10.59
C SER A 150 3.78 12.98 9.69
N TYR A 151 3.74 13.32 8.42
CA TYR A 151 4.79 12.95 7.48
C TYR A 151 5.18 14.09 6.56
N CYS A 152 6.43 14.12 6.18
CA CYS A 152 7.01 15.07 5.23
C CYS A 152 7.78 14.31 4.16
N MET A 153 7.88 14.92 2.98
CA MET A 153 8.63 14.37 1.85
C MET A 153 9.57 15.44 1.28
N GLU A 154 10.80 15.05 0.98
CA GLU A 154 11.83 15.91 0.38
C GLU A 154 12.50 15.12 -0.73
N THR A 155 12.57 15.68 -1.95
CA THR A 155 13.29 15.05 -3.07
C THR A 155 14.77 14.90 -2.78
N VAL A 156 15.35 13.79 -3.23
CA VAL A 156 16.78 13.48 -3.05
C VAL A 156 17.45 13.31 -4.42
N GLY A 157 18.58 13.95 -4.60
CA GLY A 157 19.32 13.92 -5.85
C GLY A 157 18.86 14.99 -6.84
N ASN A 158 19.26 14.83 -8.12
CA ASN A 158 19.05 15.83 -9.17
C ASN A 158 17.93 15.45 -10.14
N GLU A 159 17.26 14.33 -9.91
CA GLU A 159 16.16 13.85 -10.73
C GLU A 159 14.81 14.09 -10.04
N PRO A 160 13.75 14.36 -10.78
CA PRO A 160 12.41 14.42 -10.20
C PRO A 160 11.99 13.05 -9.65
N VAL A 161 11.19 13.07 -8.60
CA VAL A 161 10.54 11.86 -8.10
C VAL A 161 9.11 11.77 -8.61
N VAL A 162 8.72 10.60 -9.09
CA VAL A 162 7.33 10.27 -9.42
C VAL A 162 6.87 9.15 -8.48
N TYR A 163 5.76 9.35 -7.82
CA TYR A 163 5.17 8.37 -6.91
C TYR A 163 3.64 8.33 -7.00
N TYR A 164 3.08 7.18 -6.73
CA TYR A 164 1.66 7.02 -6.49
C TYR A 164 1.35 7.30 -5.03
N ARG A 165 0.25 8.00 -4.78
CA ARG A 165 -0.27 8.26 -3.44
C ARG A 165 -1.76 7.99 -3.41
N ASN A 166 -2.21 7.25 -2.41
CA ASN A 166 -3.61 7.06 -2.09
C ASN A 166 -3.91 7.71 -0.73
N THR A 167 -4.84 8.66 -0.74
CA THR A 167 -5.30 9.38 0.45
C THR A 167 -6.79 9.12 0.67
N PRO A 168 -7.30 9.31 1.89
CA PRO A 168 -8.73 9.21 2.14
C PRO A 168 -9.50 10.25 1.32
N ALA A 169 -10.53 9.82 0.61
CA ALA A 169 -11.37 10.74 -0.17
C ALA A 169 -12.21 11.62 0.76
N GLY A 170 -12.33 12.89 0.37
CA GLY A 170 -13.14 13.86 1.11
C GLY A 170 -12.59 14.30 2.48
N GLN A 171 -11.47 13.75 2.93
CA GLN A 171 -10.81 14.22 4.14
C GLN A 171 -9.88 15.39 3.85
N VAL A 172 -9.89 16.35 4.76
CA VAL A 172 -8.97 17.50 4.76
C VAL A 172 -7.75 17.13 5.58
N PRO A 173 -6.52 17.34 5.07
CA PRO A 173 -5.33 17.09 5.85
C PRO A 173 -5.24 18.00 7.07
N SER A 174 -4.71 17.47 8.16
CA SER A 174 -4.31 18.21 9.34
C SER A 174 -2.81 18.50 9.29
N TYR A 175 -2.34 19.46 10.07
CA TYR A 175 -0.95 19.90 10.07
C TYR A 175 -0.38 19.90 11.48
N PRO A 176 0.92 19.59 11.66
CA PRO A 176 1.61 19.82 12.94
C PRO A 176 1.51 21.29 13.37
N GLU A 177 1.70 21.56 14.64
CA GLU A 177 1.55 22.91 15.21
C GLU A 177 2.56 23.91 14.64
N ASP A 178 3.73 23.44 14.27
CA ASP A 178 4.83 24.21 13.66
C ASP A 178 4.73 24.37 12.15
N GLU A 179 3.74 23.72 11.50
CA GLU A 179 3.51 23.82 10.07
C GLU A 179 2.37 24.81 9.77
N THR A 180 2.50 25.57 8.70
CA THR A 180 1.43 26.47 8.22
C THR A 180 0.46 25.71 7.31
N PRO A 181 -0.81 25.58 7.69
CA PRO A 181 -1.81 24.92 6.84
C PRO A 181 -1.90 25.52 5.44
N THR A 182 -2.10 24.69 4.44
CA THR A 182 -2.46 25.16 3.10
C THR A 182 -3.92 25.58 3.11
N PRO A 183 -4.26 26.83 2.78
CA PRO A 183 -5.65 27.28 2.78
C PRO A 183 -6.50 26.47 1.80
N ILE A 184 -7.67 26.05 2.26
CA ILE A 184 -8.67 25.37 1.44
C ILE A 184 -9.96 26.19 1.52
N PRO A 185 -10.54 26.62 0.39
CA PRO A 185 -11.79 27.36 0.38
C PRO A 185 -12.91 26.64 1.15
N GLY A 186 -13.56 27.35 2.05
CA GLY A 186 -14.66 26.81 2.87
C GLY A 186 -14.21 26.07 4.14
N TYR A 187 -12.92 25.97 4.41
CA TYR A 187 -12.39 25.34 5.64
C TYR A 187 -11.67 26.34 6.51
N THR A 188 -11.88 26.20 7.83
CA THR A 188 -11.17 26.98 8.85
C THR A 188 -10.36 26.01 9.71
N TYR A 189 -9.05 26.21 9.77
CA TYR A 189 -8.19 25.42 10.65
C TYR A 189 -8.26 25.97 12.08
N ILE A 190 -8.46 25.07 13.03
CA ILE A 190 -8.47 25.38 14.46
C ILE A 190 -7.38 24.56 15.14
N LYS A 191 -6.81 25.11 16.22
CA LYS A 191 -5.93 24.33 17.09
C LYS A 191 -6.76 23.31 17.88
N THR A 192 -6.34 22.05 17.80
CA THR A 192 -6.97 20.97 18.54
C THR A 192 -5.91 20.01 19.10
N LYS A 193 -6.28 19.26 20.12
CA LYS A 193 -5.41 18.25 20.71
C LYS A 193 -5.77 16.89 20.12
N ILE A 194 -4.79 16.24 19.49
CA ILE A 194 -4.95 14.91 18.91
C ILE A 194 -4.05 13.93 19.67
N THR A 195 -4.60 12.76 19.97
CA THR A 195 -3.82 11.66 20.54
C THR A 195 -3.34 10.76 19.42
N SER A 196 -2.03 10.53 19.32
CA SER A 196 -1.48 9.53 18.40
C SER A 196 -1.98 8.14 18.78
N THR A 197 -2.28 7.34 17.77
CA THR A 197 -2.73 5.96 17.97
C THR A 197 -1.60 4.95 17.87
N GLY A 198 -0.36 5.36 17.56
CA GLY A 198 0.68 4.46 17.11
C GLY A 198 0.32 3.91 15.74
N GLY A 199 0.53 2.63 15.46
CA GLY A 199 -0.06 2.04 14.26
C GLY A 199 0.88 1.25 13.38
N TYR A 200 2.09 0.94 13.87
CA TYR A 200 3.01 0.04 13.18
C TYR A 200 3.23 -1.23 13.98
N ASP A 201 3.28 -2.34 13.29
CA ASP A 201 3.56 -3.66 13.81
C ASP A 201 4.29 -4.50 12.74
N SER A 202 4.40 -5.80 12.93
CA SER A 202 5.06 -6.68 11.98
C SER A 202 4.37 -6.76 10.60
N PHE A 203 3.11 -6.31 10.49
CA PHE A 203 2.34 -6.26 9.23
C PHE A 203 2.22 -4.86 8.70
N ASN A 204 1.88 -3.90 9.55
CA ASN A 204 1.78 -2.50 9.20
C ASN A 204 3.15 -1.85 9.40
N VAL A 205 4.00 -1.95 8.41
CA VAL A 205 5.32 -1.30 8.44
C VAL A 205 5.27 0.03 7.71
N PRO A 206 6.03 1.04 8.16
CA PRO A 206 6.04 2.35 7.51
C PRO A 206 6.63 2.30 6.10
N PHE A 207 7.60 1.44 5.86
CA PHE A 207 8.34 1.35 4.61
C PHE A 207 8.57 -0.10 4.20
N PHE A 208 8.42 -0.39 2.90
CA PHE A 208 8.59 -1.74 2.38
C PHE A 208 9.23 -1.72 0.98
N ASN A 209 10.32 -2.46 0.81
CA ASN A 209 10.99 -2.58 -0.48
C ASN A 209 10.31 -3.68 -1.32
N VAL A 210 9.44 -3.26 -2.23
CA VAL A 210 8.68 -4.17 -3.11
C VAL A 210 9.60 -4.85 -4.11
N THR A 211 10.59 -4.13 -4.65
CA THR A 211 11.54 -4.69 -5.63
C THR A 211 12.34 -5.82 -5.00
N GLU A 212 12.94 -5.60 -3.83
CA GLU A 212 13.67 -6.63 -3.11
C GLU A 212 12.80 -7.86 -2.80
N TYR A 213 11.56 -7.61 -2.39
CA TYR A 213 10.62 -8.70 -2.16
C TYR A 213 10.26 -9.44 -3.45
N GLY A 214 10.05 -8.71 -4.55
CA GLY A 214 9.76 -9.26 -5.88
C GLY A 214 10.88 -10.15 -6.41
N ASP A 215 12.13 -9.72 -6.24
CA ASP A 215 13.33 -10.45 -6.69
C ASP A 215 13.63 -11.66 -5.79
N SER A 216 13.08 -11.70 -4.58
CA SER A 216 13.29 -12.79 -3.65
C SER A 216 12.49 -14.05 -4.04
N LYS A 217 12.85 -15.20 -3.45
CA LYS A 217 12.06 -16.44 -3.57
C LYS A 217 10.84 -16.47 -2.62
N ARG A 218 10.60 -15.40 -1.87
CA ARG A 218 9.48 -15.31 -0.92
C ARG A 218 8.16 -15.30 -1.66
N THR A 219 7.21 -16.03 -1.13
CA THR A 219 5.82 -16.07 -1.57
C THR A 219 4.93 -15.73 -0.39
N GLY A 220 3.72 -15.31 -0.65
CA GLY A 220 2.75 -14.92 0.36
C GLY A 220 2.36 -13.45 0.26
N GLU A 221 1.36 -13.08 1.00
CA GLU A 221 0.83 -11.71 1.01
C GLU A 221 1.47 -10.88 2.12
N ARG A 222 1.70 -9.61 1.80
CA ARG A 222 2.08 -8.60 2.78
C ARG A 222 0.92 -7.65 2.96
N PHE A 223 0.36 -7.61 4.16
CA PHE A 223 -0.74 -6.71 4.48
C PHE A 223 -0.21 -5.40 5.05
N LEU A 224 -0.75 -4.31 4.49
CA LEU A 224 -0.68 -2.97 5.05
C LEU A 224 -2.13 -2.59 5.32
N TYR A 225 -2.56 -2.62 6.57
CA TYR A 225 -3.97 -2.74 6.94
C TYR A 225 -4.44 -1.64 7.87
N ASP A 226 -5.68 -1.17 7.69
CA ASP A 226 -6.31 -0.17 8.53
C ASP A 226 -7.82 -0.40 8.73
N GLY A 227 -8.43 0.41 9.61
CA GLY A 227 -9.84 0.37 9.97
C GLY A 227 -10.83 0.70 8.84
N HIS A 228 -10.49 1.60 7.92
CA HIS A 228 -11.39 2.06 6.85
C HIS A 228 -10.97 1.59 5.47
N THR A 229 -9.67 1.45 5.24
CA THR A 229 -9.13 0.97 3.98
C THR A 229 -8.21 -0.21 4.23
N SER A 230 -8.17 -1.16 3.34
CA SER A 230 -7.15 -2.18 3.35
C SER A 230 -6.24 -2.03 2.14
N SER A 231 -4.95 -2.16 2.35
CA SER A 231 -3.97 -2.27 1.29
C SER A 231 -3.09 -3.47 1.54
N ASN A 232 -2.88 -4.26 0.51
CA ASN A 232 -2.01 -5.42 0.59
C ASN A 232 -1.15 -5.53 -0.66
N LEU A 233 -0.04 -6.27 -0.55
CA LEU A 233 0.81 -6.60 -1.67
C LEU A 233 0.50 -8.03 -2.10
N ASN A 234 -0.37 -8.17 -3.10
CA ASN A 234 -0.72 -9.45 -3.67
C ASN A 234 0.31 -9.90 -4.70
N ILE A 235 0.83 -11.11 -4.51
CA ILE A 235 1.74 -11.74 -5.45
C ILE A 235 0.90 -12.58 -6.42
N GLY A 236 0.93 -12.17 -7.69
CA GLY A 236 0.40 -12.97 -8.77
C GLY A 236 1.42 -14.04 -9.17
N THR A 237 0.92 -15.23 -9.48
CA THR A 237 1.68 -16.29 -10.13
C THR A 237 1.22 -16.45 -11.57
N ASN A 238 2.01 -17.11 -12.42
CA ASN A 238 1.61 -17.37 -13.79
C ASN A 238 0.35 -18.24 -13.80
N LEU A 239 -0.61 -17.92 -14.67
CA LEU A 239 -1.87 -18.66 -14.84
C LEU A 239 -1.67 -20.17 -15.08
N THR A 240 -0.55 -20.56 -15.68
CA THR A 240 -0.23 -21.97 -15.96
C THR A 240 0.24 -22.73 -14.73
N GLU A 241 0.63 -22.01 -13.65
CA GLU A 241 1.15 -22.60 -12.43
C GLU A 241 0.08 -22.72 -11.33
N LEU A 242 -1.05 -21.99 -11.49
CA LEU A 242 -2.17 -22.12 -10.57
C LEU A 242 -3.02 -23.32 -10.92
N PRO A 243 -3.35 -24.17 -9.93
CA PRO A 243 -4.41 -25.16 -10.13
C PRO A 243 -5.65 -24.44 -10.66
N PRO A 244 -6.36 -24.99 -11.65
CA PRO A 244 -7.52 -24.36 -12.30
C PRO A 244 -8.63 -23.93 -11.31
N VAL A 245 -8.61 -24.48 -10.09
CA VAL A 245 -9.64 -24.30 -9.06
C VAL A 245 -9.38 -23.16 -8.08
N THR A 246 -8.23 -22.46 -8.12
CA THR A 246 -7.85 -21.55 -7.02
C THR A 246 -8.08 -20.06 -7.30
N ASN A 247 -8.43 -19.68 -8.52
CA ASN A 247 -8.71 -18.27 -8.83
C ASN A 247 -9.90 -18.15 -9.79
N TRP A 248 -11.08 -18.27 -9.22
CA TRP A 248 -12.33 -18.21 -10.02
C TRP A 248 -12.75 -16.78 -10.36
N GLY A 249 -12.08 -15.79 -9.77
CA GLY A 249 -12.56 -14.43 -9.81
C GLY A 249 -13.78 -14.23 -8.90
N HIS A 250 -14.11 -13.00 -8.68
CA HIS A 250 -15.20 -12.59 -7.81
C HIS A 250 -15.68 -11.18 -8.18
N TRP A 251 -16.68 -10.69 -7.49
CA TRP A 251 -17.15 -9.32 -7.59
C TRP A 251 -17.61 -8.83 -6.21
N HIS A 252 -17.68 -7.53 -6.05
CA HIS A 252 -18.12 -6.87 -4.82
C HIS A 252 -19.33 -5.99 -5.11
N ALA A 253 -20.37 -6.13 -4.30
CA ALA A 253 -21.59 -5.35 -4.44
C ALA A 253 -21.50 -3.94 -3.82
N ASN A 254 -20.50 -3.69 -2.99
CA ASN A 254 -20.46 -2.52 -2.12
C ASN A 254 -19.11 -1.82 -2.07
N MET A 255 -18.18 -2.22 -2.90
CA MET A 255 -16.86 -1.62 -2.94
C MET A 255 -16.19 -1.74 -4.30
N VAL A 256 -15.27 -0.82 -4.53
CA VAL A 256 -14.32 -0.83 -5.64
C VAL A 256 -13.07 -1.57 -5.19
N GLU A 257 -12.49 -2.40 -6.05
CA GLU A 257 -11.14 -2.91 -5.84
C GLU A 257 -10.18 -2.22 -6.80
N LEU A 258 -9.13 -1.67 -6.25
CA LEU A 258 -8.11 -0.92 -6.96
C LEU A 258 -6.77 -1.63 -6.86
N TRP A 259 -6.06 -1.73 -7.99
CA TRP A 259 -4.72 -2.30 -8.04
C TRP A 259 -3.73 -1.32 -8.66
N VAL A 260 -2.65 -1.03 -7.94
CA VAL A 260 -1.46 -0.40 -8.53
C VAL A 260 -0.44 -1.50 -8.80
N ASN A 261 0.00 -1.62 -10.03
CA ASN A 261 1.02 -2.61 -10.38
C ASN A 261 2.40 -2.13 -9.96
N VAL A 262 2.98 -2.76 -8.94
CA VAL A 262 4.22 -2.31 -8.29
C VAL A 262 5.44 -3.19 -8.59
N TYR A 263 5.23 -4.33 -9.29
CA TYR A 263 6.30 -5.22 -9.75
C TYR A 263 5.79 -6.16 -10.83
N GLY A 264 6.57 -6.36 -11.91
CA GLY A 264 6.20 -7.22 -13.05
C GLY A 264 4.96 -6.73 -13.80
N ASN A 265 4.27 -7.60 -14.51
CA ASN A 265 3.08 -7.28 -15.29
C ASN A 265 1.86 -8.03 -14.76
N VAL A 266 0.76 -7.32 -14.61
CA VAL A 266 -0.53 -7.86 -14.14
C VAL A 266 -1.51 -7.95 -15.29
N CYS A 267 -2.11 -9.12 -15.45
CA CYS A 267 -3.24 -9.32 -16.34
C CYS A 267 -4.53 -9.44 -15.54
N ALA A 268 -5.52 -8.63 -15.87
CA ALA A 268 -6.82 -8.65 -15.23
C ALA A 268 -7.92 -8.92 -16.24
N LEU A 269 -8.82 -9.83 -15.92
CA LEU A 269 -10.06 -10.02 -16.66
C LEU A 269 -11.18 -9.34 -15.87
N ILE A 270 -11.87 -8.39 -16.50
CA ILE A 270 -12.91 -7.57 -15.86
C ILE A 270 -14.16 -7.64 -16.73
N SER A 271 -15.31 -7.95 -16.13
CA SER A 271 -16.57 -8.03 -16.87
C SER A 271 -16.94 -6.67 -17.49
N GLY A 272 -17.49 -6.71 -18.70
CA GLY A 272 -17.81 -5.52 -19.48
C GLY A 272 -16.60 -4.77 -20.06
N VAL A 273 -15.36 -5.20 -19.75
CA VAL A 273 -14.11 -4.60 -20.25
C VAL A 273 -13.31 -5.62 -21.07
N GLY A 274 -13.19 -6.85 -20.59
CA GLY A 274 -12.34 -7.88 -21.16
C GLY A 274 -10.99 -8.00 -20.47
N LEU A 275 -9.98 -8.46 -21.20
CA LEU A 275 -8.63 -8.63 -20.69
C LEU A 275 -7.88 -7.29 -20.68
N VAL A 276 -7.38 -6.93 -19.53
CA VAL A 276 -6.59 -5.72 -19.27
C VAL A 276 -5.14 -6.15 -19.01
N HIS A 277 -4.19 -5.51 -19.68
CA HIS A 277 -2.77 -5.70 -19.47
C HIS A 277 -2.20 -4.49 -18.75
N GLY A 278 -1.75 -4.67 -17.51
CA GLY A 278 -1.12 -3.65 -16.71
C GLY A 278 0.39 -3.86 -16.62
N GLU A 279 1.13 -2.81 -16.96
CA GLU A 279 2.58 -2.73 -16.82
C GLU A 279 2.95 -2.12 -15.46
N LEU A 280 4.25 -2.07 -15.15
CA LEU A 280 4.74 -1.46 -13.92
C LEU A 280 4.26 0.00 -13.80
N GLY A 281 3.57 0.31 -12.73
CA GLY A 281 3.02 1.63 -12.47
C GLY A 281 1.61 1.86 -12.99
N ASP A 282 1.01 0.92 -13.71
CA ASP A 282 -0.37 1.07 -14.15
C ASP A 282 -1.35 0.91 -12.98
N VAL A 283 -2.47 1.62 -13.07
CA VAL A 283 -3.57 1.54 -12.11
C VAL A 283 -4.76 0.86 -12.77
N ILE A 284 -5.17 -0.27 -12.21
CA ILE A 284 -6.32 -1.05 -12.67
C ILE A 284 -7.43 -0.92 -11.63
N ASN A 285 -8.65 -0.70 -12.09
CA ASN A 285 -9.80 -0.48 -11.25
C ASN A 285 -10.94 -1.45 -11.62
N ALA A 286 -11.35 -2.26 -10.66
CA ALA A 286 -12.56 -3.06 -10.73
C ALA A 286 -13.68 -2.36 -9.96
N ASN A 287 -14.57 -1.67 -10.67
CA ASN A 287 -15.72 -1.00 -10.06
C ASN A 287 -16.66 -2.01 -9.38
N GLU A 288 -17.51 -1.49 -8.51
CA GLU A 288 -18.59 -2.25 -7.87
C GLU A 288 -19.40 -3.06 -8.89
N GLU A 289 -19.83 -4.23 -8.51
CA GLU A 289 -20.65 -5.16 -9.31
C GLU A 289 -19.94 -5.75 -10.55
N ARG A 290 -18.65 -5.48 -10.75
CA ARG A 290 -17.90 -6.06 -11.86
C ARG A 290 -17.13 -7.27 -11.42
N TRP A 291 -17.49 -8.42 -12.03
CA TRP A 291 -16.66 -9.60 -11.86
C TRP A 291 -15.25 -9.35 -12.38
N HIS A 292 -14.27 -9.77 -11.62
CA HIS A 292 -12.88 -9.59 -11.96
C HIS A 292 -11.99 -10.70 -11.43
N ARG A 293 -10.83 -10.83 -12.08
CA ARG A 293 -9.75 -11.73 -11.70
C ARG A 293 -8.44 -11.11 -12.14
N ALA A 294 -7.43 -11.10 -11.26
CA ALA A 294 -6.10 -10.62 -11.60
C ALA A 294 -5.03 -11.67 -11.30
N THR A 295 -4.00 -11.70 -12.14
CA THR A 295 -2.88 -12.62 -12.06
C THR A 295 -1.66 -12.01 -12.75
N SER A 296 -0.49 -12.67 -12.70
CA SER A 296 0.62 -12.32 -13.59
C SER A 296 0.24 -12.60 -15.04
N CYS A 297 0.69 -11.72 -15.94
CA CYS A 297 0.57 -12.02 -17.36
C CYS A 297 1.39 -13.26 -17.74
N ALA A 298 0.90 -14.03 -18.71
CA ALA A 298 1.60 -15.20 -19.20
C ALA A 298 3.04 -14.84 -19.62
N ASN A 299 3.99 -15.68 -19.24
CA ASN A 299 5.41 -15.53 -19.55
C ASN A 299 6.15 -14.34 -18.90
N THR A 300 5.57 -13.64 -17.92
CA THR A 300 6.22 -12.52 -17.25
C THR A 300 6.72 -12.83 -15.84
N GLY A 301 6.50 -14.06 -15.37
CA GLY A 301 6.94 -14.47 -14.04
C GLY A 301 6.07 -13.88 -12.92
N LYS A 302 6.72 -13.54 -11.80
CA LYS A 302 6.04 -12.96 -10.64
C LYS A 302 5.56 -11.54 -10.93
N SER A 303 4.36 -11.22 -10.48
CA SER A 303 3.87 -9.84 -10.40
C SER A 303 3.44 -9.52 -8.98
N ILE A 304 3.51 -8.24 -8.61
CA ILE A 304 2.99 -7.75 -7.33
C ILE A 304 2.12 -6.54 -7.63
N ARG A 305 0.92 -6.57 -7.12
CA ARG A 305 0.01 -5.43 -7.12
C ARG A 305 -0.27 -4.97 -5.71
N MET A 306 -0.30 -3.70 -5.50
CA MET A 306 -0.84 -3.10 -4.29
C MET A 306 -2.36 -3.04 -4.47
N ALA A 307 -3.06 -3.95 -3.83
CA ALA A 307 -4.52 -4.03 -3.88
C ALA A 307 -5.10 -3.20 -2.74
N MET A 308 -6.05 -2.36 -3.05
CA MET A 308 -6.71 -1.48 -2.10
C MET A 308 -8.22 -1.64 -2.22
N THR A 309 -8.86 -1.82 -1.09
CA THR A 309 -10.31 -1.90 -0.97
C THR A 309 -10.75 -1.07 0.23
N PRO A 310 -11.91 -0.41 0.18
CA PRO A 310 -12.49 0.16 1.38
C PRO A 310 -12.80 -0.96 2.37
N ARG A 311 -12.55 -0.72 3.64
CA ARG A 311 -12.99 -1.61 4.69
C ARG A 311 -14.36 -1.17 5.16
N SER A 312 -15.40 -1.90 4.80
CA SER A 312 -16.72 -1.68 5.39
C SER A 312 -16.73 -2.18 6.83
N LYS A 313 -17.51 -1.53 7.71
CA LYS A 313 -17.77 -2.03 9.06
C LYS A 313 -18.46 -3.40 9.06
N GLU A 314 -19.06 -3.76 7.95
CA GLU A 314 -19.83 -4.99 7.73
C GLU A 314 -18.98 -6.11 7.12
N GLY A 315 -17.67 -5.86 6.89
CA GLY A 315 -16.78 -6.81 6.22
C GLY A 315 -16.85 -6.72 4.70
N GLN A 316 -15.90 -7.36 4.06
CA GLN A 316 -15.86 -7.48 2.60
C GLN A 316 -16.69 -8.69 2.20
N VAL A 317 -17.60 -8.52 1.25
CA VAL A 317 -18.38 -9.62 0.68
C VAL A 317 -17.82 -9.92 -0.71
N HIS A 318 -17.36 -11.15 -0.89
CA HIS A 318 -16.89 -11.66 -2.16
C HIS A 318 -17.95 -12.58 -2.75
N TYR A 319 -18.40 -12.25 -3.94
CA TYR A 319 -19.34 -13.10 -4.68
C TYR A 319 -18.60 -13.81 -5.79
N PHE A 320 -18.66 -15.14 -5.81
CA PHE A 320 -18.02 -15.97 -6.82
C PHE A 320 -19.03 -16.35 -7.89
N GLN A 321 -18.66 -16.18 -9.16
CA GLN A 321 -19.46 -16.70 -10.27
C GLN A 321 -19.16 -18.18 -10.46
N VAL A 322 -20.12 -19.01 -10.10
CA VAL A 322 -19.97 -20.47 -10.10
C VAL A 322 -19.98 -21.06 -11.51
N ASP A 323 -20.65 -20.39 -12.45
CA ASP A 323 -20.72 -20.72 -13.87
C ASP A 323 -19.39 -20.56 -14.62
N GLN A 324 -18.44 -19.84 -14.04
CA GLN A 324 -17.12 -19.66 -14.59
C GLN A 324 -16.05 -20.59 -13.97
N ARG A 325 -16.47 -21.65 -13.31
CA ARG A 325 -15.53 -22.67 -12.85
C ARG A 325 -14.78 -23.25 -14.02
N PRO A 326 -13.42 -23.34 -13.95
CA PRO A 326 -12.68 -24.12 -14.92
C PRO A 326 -13.19 -25.57 -14.92
N GLY A 327 -13.68 -26.02 -16.07
CA GLY A 327 -14.25 -27.35 -16.17
C GLY A 327 -15.77 -27.38 -16.28
N GLY A 328 -16.42 -26.23 -16.35
CA GLY A 328 -17.83 -26.03 -16.66
C GLY A 328 -18.75 -27.23 -16.34
N GLN A 329 -19.31 -27.26 -15.20
CA GLN A 329 -20.59 -27.94 -14.94
C GLN A 329 -21.22 -27.30 -13.72
#